data_02a04bddf5d9d6a06d930d3587248921
#
_entry.id   02a04bddf5d9d6a06d930d3587248921
#
_cell.length_a   1.000
_cell.length_b   1.000
_cell.length_c   1.000
_cell.angle_alpha   90.00
_cell.angle_beta   90.00
_cell.angle_gamma   90.00
#
_symmetry.space_group_name_H-M   'P 1'
#
loop_
_entity.id
_entity.type
_entity.pdbx_description
1 polymer ?
#
loop_
_entity_poly.entity_id
_entity_poly.type
_entity_poly.pdbx_seq_one_letter_code
_entity_poly.pdbx_strand_id
1 'polypeptide(L)'
;MKNILVENILVREQIKRPDLFLSENLNGQRLLIEFKRPSHALKHDDYMQVISYRNEFHQNGIDQQIDVILIAGALGNNLPIQERREPNVKIMTFSDIISAARRQYQWLLNNK
;
A
#
# COMPACT_ATOMS: atom_id res chain seq x y z
N MET A 1 4.78 16.05 -9.37
CA MET A 1 4.69 14.62 -9.22
C MET A 1 4.39 13.98 -10.55
N LYS A 2 5.16 13.01 -10.88
CA LYS A 2 5.16 12.52 -12.22
C LYS A 2 4.24 11.32 -12.37
N ASN A 3 3.38 11.36 -13.37
CA ASN A 3 2.76 10.18 -14.00
C ASN A 3 1.96 9.23 -13.15
N ILE A 4 1.51 9.67 -12.00
CA ILE A 4 0.57 8.89 -11.22
C ILE A 4 -0.67 8.55 -12.05
N LEU A 5 -1.12 9.51 -12.86
CA LEU A 5 -2.30 9.29 -13.70
C LEU A 5 -2.08 8.20 -14.73
N VAL A 6 -0.92 8.19 -15.37
CA VAL A 6 -0.61 7.17 -16.38
C VAL A 6 -0.54 5.81 -15.73
N GLU A 7 0.11 5.71 -14.59
CA GLU A 7 0.24 4.45 -13.87
C GLU A 7 -1.09 3.98 -13.31
N ASN A 8 -1.91 4.90 -12.84
CA ASN A 8 -3.26 4.55 -12.38
C ASN A 8 -4.13 4.03 -13.52
N ILE A 9 -4.00 4.60 -14.70
CA ILE A 9 -4.72 4.11 -15.87
C ILE A 9 -4.29 2.69 -16.18
N LEU A 10 -2.99 2.42 -16.17
CA LEU A 10 -2.47 1.09 -16.40
C LEU A 10 -3.00 0.10 -15.39
N VAL A 11 -2.98 0.46 -14.11
CA VAL A 11 -3.51 -0.37 -13.04
C VAL A 11 -4.98 -0.68 -13.28
N ARG A 12 -5.78 0.32 -13.61
CA ARG A 12 -7.22 0.14 -13.84
C ARG A 12 -7.50 -0.78 -15.01
N GLU A 13 -6.72 -0.68 -16.06
CA GLU A 13 -6.91 -1.53 -17.22
C GLU A 13 -6.56 -2.98 -16.93
N GLN A 14 -5.49 -3.20 -16.20
CA GLN A 14 -5.00 -4.55 -15.91
C GLN A 14 -5.78 -5.21 -14.79
N ILE A 15 -6.03 -4.49 -13.72
CA ILE A 15 -6.56 -5.05 -12.48
C ILE A 15 -8.01 -4.65 -12.26
N LYS A 16 -8.38 -3.48 -12.78
CA LYS A 16 -9.74 -2.93 -12.69
C LYS A 16 -10.19 -2.77 -11.25
N ARG A 17 -9.30 -2.26 -10.40
CA ARG A 17 -9.56 -2.08 -8.99
C ARG A 17 -9.41 -0.60 -8.64
N PRO A 18 -10.51 0.09 -8.31
CA PRO A 18 -10.45 1.52 -8.01
C PRO A 18 -9.77 1.84 -6.69
N ASP A 19 -9.58 0.86 -5.83
CA ASP A 19 -8.95 1.01 -4.51
C ASP A 19 -7.47 0.65 -4.51
N LEU A 20 -6.89 0.39 -5.68
CA LEU A 20 -5.49 0.03 -5.82
C LEU A 20 -4.76 1.13 -6.58
N PHE A 21 -3.66 1.62 -6.00
CA PHE A 21 -2.91 2.75 -6.56
C PHE A 21 -1.44 2.42 -6.66
N LEU A 22 -0.85 2.75 -7.79
CA LEU A 22 0.59 2.66 -7.99
C LEU A 22 1.12 4.07 -8.21
N SER A 23 2.12 4.48 -7.43
CA SER A 23 2.73 5.79 -7.57
C SER A 23 4.24 5.68 -7.69
N GLU A 24 4.85 6.75 -8.18
CA GLU A 24 6.28 6.84 -8.35
C GLU A 24 6.74 8.19 -7.81
N ASN A 25 7.79 8.21 -6.98
CA ASN A 25 8.34 9.46 -6.50
C ASN A 25 9.41 9.98 -7.47
N LEU A 26 10.01 11.11 -7.14
CA LEU A 26 11.00 11.76 -8.01
C LEU A 26 12.27 10.93 -8.21
N ASN A 27 12.54 10.00 -7.31
CA ASN A 27 13.70 9.13 -7.39
C ASN A 27 13.42 7.82 -8.12
N GLY A 28 12.23 7.66 -8.68
CA GLY A 28 11.85 6.45 -9.36
C GLY A 28 11.41 5.32 -8.45
N GLN A 29 11.28 5.58 -7.15
CA GLN A 29 10.79 4.57 -6.23
C GLN A 29 9.29 4.41 -6.39
N ARG A 30 8.83 3.18 -6.36
CA ARG A 30 7.43 2.87 -6.60
C ARG A 30 6.75 2.39 -5.34
N LEU A 31 5.49 2.79 -5.19
CA LEU A 31 4.68 2.45 -4.03
C LEU A 31 3.32 1.97 -4.49
N LEU A 32 2.97 0.76 -4.11
CA LEU A 32 1.66 0.18 -4.39
C LEU A 32 0.83 0.24 -3.10
N ILE A 33 -0.31 0.90 -3.18
CA ILE A 33 -1.19 1.05 -2.01
C ILE A 33 -2.53 0.44 -2.34
N GLU A 34 -3.00 -0.44 -1.46
CA GLU A 34 -4.35 -0.96 -1.54
C GLU A 34 -5.13 -0.56 -0.30
N PHE A 35 -6.30 0.05 -0.52
CA PHE A 35 -7.22 0.43 0.54
C PHE A 35 -8.35 -0.58 0.61
N LYS A 36 -8.55 -1.16 1.78
CA LYS A 36 -9.74 -1.96 2.07
C LYS A 36 -10.76 -1.08 2.80
N ARG A 37 -12.01 -1.51 2.84
CA ARG A 37 -13.05 -0.77 3.56
C ARG A 37 -12.71 -0.70 5.04
N PRO A 38 -13.10 0.39 5.74
CA PRO A 38 -12.87 0.48 7.18
C PRO A 38 -13.47 -0.66 8.00
N SER A 39 -14.54 -1.28 7.49
CA SER A 39 -15.19 -2.40 8.16
C SER A 39 -14.51 -3.75 7.84
N HIS A 40 -13.55 -3.77 6.93
CA HIS A 40 -12.90 -5.01 6.50
C HIS A 40 -11.74 -5.36 7.43
N ALA A 41 -11.76 -6.58 7.95
CA ALA A 41 -10.62 -7.13 8.70
C ALA A 41 -9.71 -7.86 7.72
N LEU A 42 -8.44 -7.50 7.70
CA LEU A 42 -7.46 -8.07 6.79
C LEU A 42 -7.23 -9.54 7.06
N LYS A 43 -7.22 -10.33 6.00
CA LYS A 43 -7.01 -11.77 6.05
C LYS A 43 -5.77 -12.13 5.25
N HIS A 44 -5.33 -13.37 5.41
CA HIS A 44 -4.20 -13.89 4.65
C HIS A 44 -4.41 -13.76 3.14
N ASP A 45 -5.62 -14.01 2.66
CA ASP A 45 -5.92 -13.91 1.23
C ASP A 45 -5.73 -12.49 0.71
N ASP A 46 -6.07 -11.48 1.51
CA ASP A 46 -5.85 -10.08 1.12
C ASP A 46 -4.37 -9.78 0.96
N TYR A 47 -3.56 -10.30 1.89
CA TYR A 47 -2.12 -10.16 1.85
C TYR A 47 -1.53 -10.82 0.59
N MET A 48 -1.93 -12.05 0.33
CA MET A 48 -1.45 -12.78 -0.85
C MET A 48 -1.89 -12.11 -2.15
N GLN A 49 -3.06 -11.52 -2.15
CA GLN A 49 -3.59 -10.84 -3.33
C GLN A 49 -2.76 -9.61 -3.70
N VAL A 50 -2.40 -8.78 -2.71
CA VAL A 50 -1.59 -7.59 -3.00
C VAL A 50 -0.19 -7.96 -3.46
N ILE A 51 0.37 -9.04 -2.94
CA ILE A 51 1.66 -9.56 -3.41
C ILE A 51 1.54 -10.01 -4.86
N SER A 52 0.45 -10.68 -5.20
CA SER A 52 0.17 -11.10 -6.56
C SER A 52 0.12 -9.91 -7.52
N TYR A 53 -0.54 -8.82 -7.12
CA TYR A 53 -0.59 -7.60 -7.93
C TYR A 53 0.80 -7.01 -8.13
N ARG A 54 1.61 -6.94 -7.07
CA ARG A 54 2.98 -6.46 -7.18
C ARG A 54 3.78 -7.29 -8.17
N ASN A 55 3.67 -8.61 -8.10
CA ASN A 55 4.39 -9.52 -8.99
C ASN A 55 3.92 -9.35 -10.44
N GLU A 56 2.65 -9.08 -10.64
CA GLU A 56 2.10 -8.83 -11.96
C GLU A 56 2.71 -7.57 -12.58
N PHE A 57 2.91 -6.52 -11.79
CA PHE A 57 3.62 -5.33 -12.27
C PHE A 57 5.05 -5.65 -12.69
N HIS A 58 5.75 -6.45 -11.91
CA HIS A 58 7.10 -6.89 -12.28
C HIS A 58 7.11 -7.68 -13.59
N GLN A 59 6.13 -8.55 -13.77
CA GLN A 59 5.99 -9.32 -15.02
C GLN A 59 5.68 -8.43 -16.22
N ASN A 60 5.09 -7.28 -15.99
CA ASN A 60 4.74 -6.33 -17.05
C ASN A 60 5.78 -5.24 -17.24
N GLY A 61 7.00 -5.45 -16.79
CA GLY A 61 8.14 -4.62 -17.16
C GLY A 61 8.59 -3.63 -16.11
N ILE A 62 8.00 -3.61 -14.93
CA ILE A 62 8.48 -2.76 -13.86
C ILE A 62 9.58 -3.49 -13.11
N ASP A 63 10.82 -3.07 -13.32
CA ASP A 63 12.00 -3.73 -12.75
C ASP A 63 12.37 -3.19 -11.39
N GLN A 64 11.96 -1.96 -11.07
CA GLN A 64 12.28 -1.36 -9.79
C GLN A 64 11.53 -2.06 -8.66
N GLN A 65 12.13 -2.00 -7.47
CA GLN A 65 11.46 -2.47 -6.28
C GLN A 65 10.15 -1.71 -6.06
N ILE A 66 9.11 -2.44 -5.72
CA ILE A 66 7.81 -1.88 -5.40
C ILE A 66 7.55 -2.11 -3.92
N ASP A 67 7.47 -1.03 -3.15
CA ASP A 67 7.03 -1.10 -1.78
C ASP A 67 5.50 -1.18 -1.76
N VAL A 68 4.95 -1.94 -0.83
CA VAL A 68 3.51 -2.17 -0.76
C VAL A 68 3.00 -1.73 0.60
N ILE A 69 1.89 -1.00 0.59
CA ILE A 69 1.14 -0.70 1.81
C ILE A 69 -0.28 -1.19 1.63
N LEU A 70 -0.71 -2.03 2.56
CA LEU A 70 -2.06 -2.57 2.59
C LEU A 70 -2.78 -1.97 3.79
N ILE A 71 -3.88 -1.29 3.56
CA ILE A 71 -4.58 -0.51 4.58
C ILE A 71 -5.99 -1.04 4.77
N ALA A 72 -6.37 -1.28 6.02
CA ALA A 72 -7.70 -1.77 6.35
C ALA A 72 -8.19 -1.24 7.69
N GLY A 73 -9.41 -1.58 8.05
CA GLY A 73 -9.99 -1.15 9.33
C GLY A 73 -9.44 -1.92 10.52
N ALA A 74 -9.09 -3.19 10.33
CA ALA A 74 -8.60 -4.05 11.40
C ALA A 74 -7.74 -5.16 10.82
N LEU A 75 -6.98 -5.83 11.69
CA LEU A 75 -6.17 -6.98 11.31
C LEU A 75 -6.92 -8.25 11.73
N GLY A 76 -7.05 -9.18 10.80
CA GLY A 76 -7.64 -10.48 11.09
C GLY A 76 -6.63 -11.45 11.70
N ASN A 77 -7.09 -12.65 11.98
CA ASN A 77 -6.32 -13.62 12.75
C ASN A 77 -5.30 -14.41 11.94
N ASN A 78 -5.45 -14.47 10.64
CA ASN A 78 -4.65 -15.36 9.79
C ASN A 78 -3.53 -14.67 9.04
N LEU A 79 -3.17 -13.47 9.45
CA LEU A 79 -2.06 -12.77 8.82
C LEU A 79 -0.74 -13.36 9.28
N PRO A 80 0.26 -13.42 8.37
CA PRO A 80 1.60 -13.81 8.79
C PRO A 80 2.14 -12.85 9.83
N ILE A 81 2.90 -13.36 10.78
CA ILE A 81 3.60 -12.49 11.73
C ILE A 81 4.61 -11.65 10.95
N GLN A 82 4.97 -10.51 11.53
CA GLN A 82 5.77 -9.50 10.80
C GLN A 82 7.07 -10.08 10.25
N GLU A 83 7.72 -10.96 10.98
CA GLU A 83 8.98 -11.57 10.57
C GLU A 83 8.84 -12.51 9.37
N ARG A 84 7.62 -12.95 9.09
CA ARG A 84 7.33 -13.83 7.95
C ARG A 84 6.72 -13.11 6.78
N ARG A 85 6.46 -11.81 6.91
CA ARG A 85 5.98 -11.00 5.79
C ARG A 85 7.14 -10.64 4.88
N GLU A 86 6.83 -10.40 3.63
CA GLU A 86 7.84 -9.91 2.72
C GLU A 86 8.33 -8.53 3.19
N PRO A 87 9.64 -8.26 3.05
CA PRO A 87 10.23 -7.08 3.69
C PRO A 87 9.67 -5.76 3.19
N ASN A 88 9.17 -5.74 1.97
CA ASN A 88 8.69 -4.51 1.36
C ASN A 88 7.17 -4.38 1.41
N VAL A 89 6.51 -5.17 2.24
CA VAL A 89 5.06 -5.14 2.39
C VAL A 89 4.72 -4.69 3.81
N LYS A 90 4.08 -3.54 3.91
CA LYS A 90 3.63 -2.98 5.18
C LYS A 90 2.12 -3.09 5.29
N ILE A 91 1.65 -3.49 6.45
CA ILE A 91 0.22 -3.56 6.74
C ILE A 91 -0.09 -2.51 7.80
N MET A 92 -1.10 -1.68 7.54
CA MET A 92 -1.49 -0.62 8.45
C MET A 92 -2.99 -0.60 8.60
N THR A 93 -3.46 -0.17 9.76
CA THR A 93 -4.88 0.15 9.94
C THR A 93 -5.10 1.65 9.70
N PHE A 94 -6.34 2.04 9.44
CA PHE A 94 -6.67 3.46 9.37
C PHE A 94 -6.35 4.16 10.68
N SER A 95 -6.53 3.46 11.80
CA SER A 95 -6.17 4.00 13.12
C SER A 95 -4.68 4.31 13.22
N ASP A 96 -3.83 3.43 12.68
CA ASP A 96 -2.38 3.66 12.67
C ASP A 96 -2.03 4.92 11.88
N ILE A 97 -2.67 5.11 10.74
CA ILE A 97 -2.43 6.28 9.88
C ILE A 97 -2.85 7.55 10.60
N ILE A 98 -4.02 7.54 11.22
CA ILE A 98 -4.53 8.69 11.96
C ILE A 98 -3.58 9.03 13.12
N SER A 99 -3.12 8.03 13.86
CA SER A 99 -2.20 8.23 14.96
C SER A 99 -0.88 8.83 14.51
N ALA A 100 -0.34 8.34 13.40
CA ALA A 100 0.89 8.87 12.82
C ALA A 100 0.71 10.33 12.38
N ALA A 101 -0.41 10.64 11.74
CA ALA A 101 -0.71 12.00 11.32
C ALA A 101 -0.82 12.94 12.51
N ARG A 102 -1.48 12.51 13.58
CA ARG A 102 -1.62 13.31 14.80
C ARG A 102 -0.26 13.60 15.43
N ARG A 103 0.63 12.61 15.52
CA ARG A 103 1.96 12.80 16.07
C ARG A 103 2.75 13.81 15.24
N GLN A 104 2.67 13.72 13.94
CA GLN A 104 3.36 14.63 13.04
C GLN A 104 2.82 16.04 13.18
N TYR A 105 1.51 16.20 13.27
CA TYR A 105 0.88 17.49 13.47
C TYR A 105 1.31 18.13 14.80
N GLN A 106 1.33 17.36 15.88
CA GLN A 106 1.80 17.85 17.17
C GLN A 106 3.25 18.28 17.11
N TRP A 107 4.08 17.48 16.42
CA TRP A 107 5.48 17.86 16.24
C TRP A 107 5.62 19.21 15.54
N LEU A 108 4.84 19.41 14.47
CA LEU A 108 4.86 20.69 13.73
C LEU A 108 4.42 21.85 14.62
N LEU A 109 3.39 21.67 15.45
CA LEU A 109 2.92 22.71 16.35
C LEU A 109 3.99 23.07 17.40
N ASN A 110 4.69 22.06 17.90
CA ASN A 110 5.67 22.25 18.97
C ASN A 110 7.00 22.82 18.46
N ASN A 111 7.28 22.70 17.18
CA ASN A 111 8.53 23.14 16.57
C ASN A 111 8.36 24.33 15.64
N LYS A 112 7.37 25.10 15.88
CA LYS A 112 7.05 26.29 15.08
C LYS A 112 7.95 27.46 15.36
#